data_e1fa1e78c63b4082a434b277bc68be26
#
_entry.id   e1fa1e78c63b4082a434b277bc68be26
#
_cell.length_a   1.000
_cell.length_b   1.000
_cell.length_c   1.000
_cell.angle_alpha   90.00
_cell.angle_beta   90.00
_cell.angle_gamma   90.00
#
_symmetry.space_group_name_H-M   'P 1'
#
loop_
_entity.id
_entity.type
_entity.pdbx_description
1 polymer ?
#
loop_
_entity_poly.entity_id
_entity_poly.type
_entity_poly.pdbx_seq_one_letter_code
_entity_poly.pdbx_strand_id
1 'polypeptide(L)'
;MQRVAKFEKVSFEQFKKDWADTFYVTDDIEKIYEDIKLPKRATAGSAGYDFYAPMAFELKPGETIKIPTGIRVKINDGWVLKLYPRSGLGFKFRVQMNNTVGIIDSD
;
A
#
# COMPACT_ATOMS: atom_id res chain seq x y z
N MET A 1 -8.73 -10.64 22.02
CA MET A 1 -7.56 -10.28 21.16
C MET A 1 -7.38 -8.77 21.18
N GLN A 2 -6.17 -8.31 21.43
CA GLN A 2 -5.87 -6.87 21.47
C GLN A 2 -5.66 -6.34 20.06
N ARG A 3 -6.33 -5.24 19.72
CA ARG A 3 -6.08 -4.54 18.47
C ARG A 3 -4.93 -3.55 18.66
N VAL A 4 -3.85 -3.69 17.90
CA VAL A 4 -2.68 -2.84 18.00
C VAL A 4 -2.53 -1.87 16.82
N ALA A 5 -3.29 -2.08 15.76
CA ALA A 5 -3.24 -1.24 14.56
C ALA A 5 -4.60 -1.18 13.89
N LYS A 6 -4.83 -0.10 13.14
CA LYS A 6 -6.04 0.11 12.36
C LYS A 6 -5.68 0.76 11.03
N PHE A 7 -6.14 0.17 9.92
CA PHE A 7 -6.00 0.74 8.59
C PHE A 7 -7.20 1.62 8.26
N GLU A 8 -6.94 2.73 7.61
CA GLU A 8 -7.95 3.66 7.12
C GLU A 8 -7.53 4.20 5.77
N LYS A 9 -8.49 4.71 5.01
CA LYS A 9 -8.15 5.51 3.81
C LYS A 9 -7.63 6.87 4.26
N VAL A 10 -6.66 7.40 3.53
CA VAL A 10 -6.33 8.82 3.62
C VAL A 10 -7.51 9.65 3.13
N SER A 11 -7.54 10.97 3.40
CA SER A 11 -8.58 11.82 2.86
C SER A 11 -8.51 11.84 1.33
N PHE A 12 -9.64 12.11 0.66
CA PHE A 12 -9.64 12.26 -0.80
C PHE A 12 -8.70 13.36 -1.25
N GLU A 13 -8.65 14.47 -0.51
CA GLU A 13 -7.75 15.59 -0.83
C GLU A 13 -6.28 15.14 -0.81
N GLN A 14 -5.89 14.37 0.19
CA GLN A 14 -4.53 13.86 0.28
C GLN A 14 -4.23 12.89 -0.86
N PHE A 15 -5.15 11.97 -1.15
CA PHE A 15 -4.98 11.01 -2.24
C PHE A 15 -4.85 11.70 -3.59
N LYS A 16 -5.68 12.69 -3.84
CA LYS A 16 -5.66 13.48 -5.07
C LYS A 16 -4.31 14.17 -5.26
N LYS A 17 -3.77 14.74 -4.19
CA LYS A 17 -2.46 15.40 -4.20
C LYS A 17 -1.34 14.40 -4.49
N ASP A 18 -1.35 13.27 -3.81
CA ASP A 18 -0.33 12.22 -3.99
C ASP A 18 -0.38 11.63 -5.38
N TRP A 19 -1.58 11.44 -5.92
CA TRP A 19 -1.78 10.93 -7.27
C TRP A 19 -1.23 11.89 -8.32
N ALA A 20 -1.52 13.17 -8.18
CA ALA A 20 -1.04 14.19 -9.11
C ALA A 20 0.49 14.28 -9.14
N ASP A 21 1.15 14.07 -8.00
CA ASP A 21 2.61 14.07 -7.93
C ASP A 21 3.26 12.91 -8.69
N THR A 22 2.50 11.83 -8.93
CA THR A 22 3.04 10.61 -9.54
C THR A 22 2.53 10.38 -10.96
N PHE A 23 1.23 10.55 -11.19
CA PHE A 23 0.55 10.14 -12.43
C PHE A 23 -0.10 11.30 -13.18
N TYR A 24 0.13 12.52 -12.76
CA TYR A 24 -0.55 13.69 -13.31
C TYR A 24 -2.06 13.64 -13.08
N VAL A 25 -2.83 14.37 -13.86
CA VAL A 25 -4.28 14.41 -13.73
C VAL A 25 -4.91 13.23 -14.45
N THR A 26 -5.80 12.50 -13.76
CA THR A 26 -6.64 11.47 -14.38
C THR A 26 -8.11 11.85 -14.17
N ASP A 27 -8.95 11.52 -15.13
CA ASP A 27 -10.37 11.88 -15.08
C ASP A 27 -11.16 11.06 -14.05
N ASP A 28 -10.64 9.89 -13.63
CA ASP A 28 -11.34 8.93 -12.78
C ASP A 28 -10.82 8.86 -11.35
N ILE A 29 -10.17 9.91 -10.86
CA ILE A 29 -9.54 9.88 -9.53
C ILE A 29 -10.54 9.59 -8.40
N GLU A 30 -11.76 10.11 -8.48
CA GLU A 30 -12.81 9.85 -7.49
C GLU A 30 -13.17 8.37 -7.44
N LYS A 31 -13.36 7.75 -8.61
CA LYS A 31 -13.67 6.34 -8.70
C LYS A 31 -12.52 5.47 -8.19
N ILE A 32 -11.31 5.82 -8.56
CA ILE A 32 -10.11 5.11 -8.07
C ILE A 32 -10.09 5.16 -6.53
N TYR A 33 -10.33 6.33 -5.95
CA TYR A 33 -10.37 6.50 -4.51
C TYR A 33 -11.50 5.68 -3.87
N GLU A 34 -12.70 5.72 -4.43
CA GLU A 34 -13.85 4.97 -3.92
C GLU A 34 -13.60 3.46 -3.95
N ASP A 35 -12.91 2.97 -4.96
CA ASP A 35 -12.63 1.54 -5.15
C ASP A 35 -11.44 1.04 -4.32
N ILE A 36 -10.74 1.90 -3.58
CA ILE A 36 -9.64 1.49 -2.71
C ILE A 36 -10.15 0.49 -1.68
N LYS A 37 -9.46 -0.64 -1.59
CA LYS A 37 -9.74 -1.68 -0.60
C LYS A 37 -8.78 -1.55 0.56
N LEU A 38 -9.30 -1.63 1.78
CA LEU A 38 -8.43 -1.68 2.95
C LEU A 38 -7.64 -2.98 2.99
N PRO A 39 -6.41 -2.95 3.51
CA PRO A 39 -5.63 -4.18 3.68
C PRO A 39 -6.38 -5.22 4.51
N LYS A 40 -6.28 -6.48 4.13
CA LYS A 40 -6.90 -7.58 4.85
C LYS A 40 -6.05 -8.85 4.76
N ARG A 41 -6.29 -9.77 5.69
CA ARG A 41 -5.67 -11.09 5.62
C ARG A 41 -6.26 -11.90 4.47
N ALA A 42 -5.41 -12.62 3.76
CA ALA A 42 -5.88 -13.54 2.71
C ALA A 42 -6.66 -14.72 3.32
N THR A 43 -6.22 -15.22 4.48
CA THR A 43 -6.88 -16.27 5.23
C THR A 43 -6.88 -15.93 6.72
N ALA A 44 -7.71 -16.62 7.51
CA ALA A 44 -7.77 -16.41 8.96
C ALA A 44 -6.43 -16.67 9.63
N GLY A 45 -5.59 -17.54 9.08
CA GLY A 45 -4.28 -17.88 9.64
C GLY A 45 -3.14 -17.04 9.09
N SER A 46 -3.39 -16.11 8.20
CA SER A 46 -2.34 -15.25 7.64
C SER A 46 -1.77 -14.32 8.71
N ALA A 47 -0.44 -14.22 8.79
CA ALA A 47 0.21 -13.29 9.71
C ALA A 47 0.14 -11.86 9.21
N GLY A 48 0.20 -11.67 7.91
CA GLY A 48 0.22 -10.35 7.30
C GLY A 48 -1.10 -9.95 6.66
N TYR A 49 -1.17 -8.68 6.31
CA TYR A 49 -2.29 -8.08 5.59
C TYR A 49 -1.84 -7.71 4.19
N ASP A 50 -2.64 -8.08 3.20
CA ASP A 50 -2.36 -7.75 1.80
C ASP A 50 -2.85 -6.34 1.48
N PHE A 51 -1.96 -5.55 0.88
CA PHE A 51 -2.30 -4.26 0.28
C PHE A 51 -2.65 -4.49 -1.18
N TYR A 52 -3.56 -3.68 -1.69
CA TYR A 52 -4.03 -3.76 -3.07
C TYR A 52 -3.57 -2.55 -3.85
N ALA A 53 -3.09 -2.76 -5.06
CA ALA A 53 -2.81 -1.66 -5.96
C ALA A 53 -4.13 -0.96 -6.34
N PRO A 54 -4.17 0.37 -6.31
CA PRO A 54 -5.41 1.10 -6.63
C PRO A 54 -5.75 1.10 -8.13
N MET A 55 -4.84 0.61 -8.96
CA MET A 55 -4.99 0.60 -10.41
C MET A 55 -4.18 -0.52 -11.03
N ALA A 56 -4.54 -0.90 -12.24
CA ALA A 56 -3.70 -1.78 -13.06
C ALA A 56 -2.46 -0.99 -13.54
N PHE A 57 -1.32 -1.65 -13.59
CA PHE A 57 -0.08 -1.04 -14.07
C PHE A 57 0.81 -2.09 -14.72
N GLU A 58 1.74 -1.62 -15.54
CA GLU A 58 2.76 -2.45 -16.15
C GLU A 58 4.14 -1.96 -15.68
N LEU A 59 4.97 -2.89 -15.24
CA LEU A 59 6.33 -2.60 -14.81
C LEU A 59 7.30 -3.46 -15.62
N LYS A 60 8.10 -2.83 -16.46
CA LYS A 60 9.10 -3.51 -17.27
C LYS A 60 10.39 -3.71 -16.46
N PRO A 61 11.21 -4.71 -16.82
CA PRO A 61 12.51 -4.90 -16.16
C PRO A 61 13.34 -3.62 -16.13
N GLY A 62 13.92 -3.32 -14.98
CA GLY A 62 14.72 -2.10 -14.78
C GLY A 62 13.93 -0.85 -14.46
N GLU A 63 12.62 -0.91 -14.54
CA GLU A 63 11.76 0.23 -14.20
C GLU A 63 11.39 0.25 -12.72
N THR A 64 11.12 1.45 -12.22
CA THR A 64 10.58 1.68 -10.88
C THR A 64 9.27 2.43 -11.01
N ILE A 65 8.27 2.03 -10.24
CA ILE A 65 7.00 2.74 -10.17
C ILE A 65 6.71 3.12 -8.72
N LYS A 66 6.19 4.32 -8.53
CA LYS A 66 5.72 4.82 -7.24
C LYS A 66 4.20 4.88 -7.28
N ILE A 67 3.55 4.11 -6.41
CA ILE A 67 2.08 4.01 -6.39
C ILE A 67 1.56 4.51 -5.05
N PRO A 68 0.74 5.58 -5.02
CA PRO A 68 0.05 5.98 -3.81
C PRO A 68 -0.98 4.90 -3.43
N THR A 69 -0.87 4.37 -2.22
CA THR A 69 -1.81 3.32 -1.78
C THR A 69 -3.15 3.88 -1.34
N GLY A 70 -3.18 5.12 -0.92
CA GLY A 70 -4.36 5.73 -0.32
C GLY A 70 -4.66 5.21 1.08
N ILE A 71 -3.74 4.50 1.69
CA ILE A 71 -3.93 3.87 3.00
C ILE A 71 -3.04 4.54 4.03
N ARG A 72 -3.60 4.76 5.21
CA ARG A 72 -2.85 5.15 6.40
C ARG A 72 -3.11 4.13 7.50
N VAL A 73 -2.22 4.08 8.46
CA VAL A 73 -2.33 3.15 9.58
C VAL A 73 -2.11 3.88 10.88
N LYS A 74 -2.93 3.56 11.88
CA LYS A 74 -2.71 3.99 13.26
C LYS A 74 -2.17 2.79 14.02
N ILE A 75 -1.03 2.94 14.66
CA ILE A 75 -0.34 1.86 15.37
C ILE A 75 -0.12 2.28 16.81
N ASN A 76 -0.35 1.37 17.76
CA ASN A 76 -0.07 1.63 19.17
C ASN A 76 1.44 1.79 19.40
N ASP A 77 1.79 2.60 20.39
CA ASP A 77 3.18 2.77 20.81
C ASP A 77 3.79 1.41 21.17
N GLY A 78 5.06 1.24 20.85
CA GLY A 78 5.76 -0.01 21.08
C GLY A 78 5.62 -1.02 19.94
N TRP A 79 4.89 -0.68 18.87
CA TRP A 79 4.69 -1.51 17.70
C TRP A 79 5.19 -0.82 16.45
N VAL A 80 5.57 -1.61 15.46
CA VAL A 80 5.92 -1.10 14.12
C VAL A 80 5.14 -1.88 13.06
N LEU A 81 4.87 -1.23 11.94
CA LEU A 81 4.37 -1.91 10.75
C LEU A 81 5.53 -2.13 9.78
N LYS A 82 5.70 -3.35 9.33
CA LYS A 82 6.72 -3.68 8.32
C LYS A 82 6.02 -4.04 7.02
N LEU A 83 6.50 -3.47 5.93
CA LEU A 83 5.99 -3.71 4.58
C LEU A 83 6.97 -4.58 3.81
N TYR A 84 6.47 -5.66 3.23
CA TYR A 84 7.25 -6.62 2.46
C TYR A 84 6.61 -6.83 1.09
N PRO A 85 7.41 -7.06 0.04
CA PRO A 85 6.83 -7.57 -1.21
C PRO A 85 6.33 -9.00 -0.98
N ARG A 86 5.30 -9.39 -1.73
CA ARG A 86 4.82 -10.76 -1.67
C ARG A 86 5.88 -11.71 -2.25
N SER A 87 5.98 -12.90 -1.67
CA SER A 87 6.98 -13.89 -2.09
C SER A 87 6.89 -14.25 -3.57
N GLY A 88 5.67 -14.35 -4.12
CA GLY A 88 5.49 -14.64 -5.55
C GLY A 88 6.12 -13.59 -6.45
N LEU A 89 6.02 -12.31 -6.08
CA LEU A 89 6.66 -11.22 -6.82
C LEU A 89 8.17 -11.28 -6.69
N GLY A 90 8.68 -11.51 -5.47
CA GLY A 90 10.10 -11.56 -5.23
C GLY A 90 10.78 -12.76 -5.87
N PHE A 91 10.22 -13.96 -5.73
CA PHE A 91 10.82 -15.19 -6.26
C PHE A 91 10.70 -15.33 -7.77
N LYS A 92 9.52 -15.04 -8.33
CA LYS A 92 9.29 -15.26 -9.76
C LYS A 92 9.80 -14.12 -10.63
N PHE A 93 9.64 -12.87 -10.19
CA PHE A 93 9.85 -11.71 -11.02
C PHE A 93 10.95 -10.79 -10.52
N ARG A 94 11.56 -11.10 -9.40
CA ARG A 94 12.58 -10.26 -8.77
C ARG A 94 12.10 -8.82 -8.51
N VAL A 95 10.81 -8.65 -8.32
CA VAL A 95 10.24 -7.35 -7.93
C VAL A 95 10.54 -7.10 -6.46
N GLN A 96 11.04 -5.93 -6.15
CA GLN A 96 11.41 -5.58 -4.78
C GLN A 96 11.02 -4.15 -4.47
N MET A 97 10.90 -3.85 -3.18
CA MET A 97 10.77 -2.48 -2.70
C MET A 97 12.16 -1.83 -2.68
N ASN A 98 12.22 -0.52 -2.96
CA ASN A 98 13.49 0.20 -2.98
C ASN A 98 14.27 0.08 -1.66
N ASN A 99 13.56 0.02 -0.53
CA ASN A 99 14.17 -0.16 0.79
C ASN A 99 14.24 -1.61 1.25
N THR A 100 13.89 -2.56 0.38
CA THR A 100 13.75 -3.99 0.71
C THR A 100 12.61 -4.24 1.70
N VAL A 101 12.58 -3.55 2.83
CA VAL A 101 11.52 -3.58 3.85
C VAL A 101 11.19 -2.16 4.24
N GLY A 102 9.91 -1.79 4.18
CA GLY A 102 9.43 -0.51 4.69
C GLY A 102 9.12 -0.63 6.18
N ILE A 103 9.60 0.33 6.96
CA ILE A 103 9.36 0.40 8.41
C ILE A 103 8.50 1.61 8.70
N ILE A 104 7.35 1.40 9.31
CA ILE A 104 6.42 2.46 9.71
C ILE A 104 6.36 2.50 11.23
N ASP A 105 6.78 3.60 11.81
CA ASP A 105 6.75 3.82 13.25
C ASP A 105 5.39 4.31 13.72
N SER A 106 5.16 4.27 15.03
CA SER A 106 3.87 4.68 15.62
C SER A 106 3.64 6.19 15.58
N ASP A 107 4.69 6.97 15.47
CA ASP A 107 4.61 8.44 15.44
C ASP A 107 4.47 8.98 14.01
#